data_d0858c12f6fb74fa5ea2da5e0b473d80
#
_entry.id   d0858c12f6fb74fa5ea2da5e0b473d80
#
_cell.length_a   1.000
_cell.length_b   1.000
_cell.length_c   1.000
_cell.angle_alpha   90.00
_cell.angle_beta   90.00
_cell.angle_gamma   90.00
#
_symmetry.space_group_name_H-M   'P 1'
#
loop_
_entity.id
_entity.type
_entity.pdbx_description
1 polymer ?
#
loop_
_entity_poly.entity_id
_entity_poly.type
_entity_poly.pdbx_seq_one_letter_code
_entity_poly.pdbx_strand_id
1 'polypeptide(L)'
;KAADAGSGSEAAASADAADDFQITIKFSNVFQPAEWNYKASEYLADLVKEKTDGHITLEYYGQNQLDCYAESVAQAHNGAVWMGLEEPSYFADYIGDYNVLVGPMLYKNNAEYNAVMDSDIVKDLNEKLASEHNIHVLDTHFSFGFRSVCTNKVVEKPADLNGLIMRSTESPLFVKTITCLGATPSAMSFTECLSAMSSGVVDGFEGSISTLKDTGAYEYTKKVANTNHFIATRWLFMAEDVYQ
;
A
#
# COMPACT_ATOMS: atom_id res chain seq x y z
N LYS A 1 -65.64 32.47 -0.60
CA LYS A 1 -65.85 31.03 -0.51
C LYS A 1 -64.64 30.34 -1.13
N ALA A 2 -63.68 29.96 -0.35
CA ALA A 2 -63.49 28.63 0.20
C ALA A 2 -63.07 27.67 -0.90
N ALA A 3 -62.06 26.97 -0.83
CA ALA A 3 -61.32 26.15 0.11
C ALA A 3 -60.24 25.54 -0.73
N ASP A 4 -59.09 25.38 -0.27
CA ASP A 4 -58.53 24.44 0.66
C ASP A 4 -57.89 23.22 -0.03
N ALA A 5 -56.68 23.02 0.42
CA ALA A 5 -56.02 21.78 0.76
C ALA A 5 -55.47 20.88 -0.31
N GLY A 6 -54.21 20.62 -0.14
CA GLY A 6 -53.54 19.51 -0.71
C GLY A 6 -52.02 19.56 -0.47
N SER A 7 -51.62 19.87 0.77
CA SER A 7 -50.25 19.50 1.22
C SER A 7 -50.29 18.09 1.78
N GLY A 8 -49.42 17.24 1.33
CA GLY A 8 -49.18 16.02 2.00
C GLY A 8 -48.67 14.91 1.09
N SER A 9 -47.48 14.48 1.35
CA SER A 9 -46.85 13.26 0.86
C SER A 9 -45.70 13.43 -0.13
N GLU A 10 -44.61 13.99 0.37
CA GLU A 10 -43.28 13.82 -0.24
C GLU A 10 -42.16 13.66 0.82
N ALA A 11 -42.41 12.95 1.89
CA ALA A 11 -41.43 12.74 2.95
C ALA A 11 -41.31 11.30 3.45
N ALA A 12 -41.80 10.31 2.70
CA ALA A 12 -41.78 8.91 3.14
C ALA A 12 -41.02 7.94 2.22
N ALA A 13 -40.35 8.43 1.16
CA ALA A 13 -39.65 7.55 0.20
C ALA A 13 -38.12 7.47 0.39
N SER A 14 -37.54 8.16 1.38
CA SER A 14 -36.08 8.19 1.56
C SER A 14 -35.55 7.37 2.75
N ALA A 15 -36.38 6.78 3.57
CA ALA A 15 -35.95 6.00 4.73
C ALA A 15 -35.82 4.50 4.46
N ASP A 16 -36.61 3.95 3.52
CA ASP A 16 -36.60 2.49 3.23
C ASP A 16 -35.49 2.06 2.25
N ALA A 17 -34.88 2.97 1.50
CA ALA A 17 -33.82 2.63 0.55
C ALA A 17 -32.42 2.50 1.20
N ALA A 18 -32.26 2.98 2.44
CA ALA A 18 -30.99 2.90 3.17
C ALA A 18 -30.81 1.58 3.95
N ASP A 19 -31.86 0.84 4.18
CA ASP A 19 -31.84 -0.35 5.04
C ASP A 19 -31.49 -1.65 4.28
N ASP A 20 -31.42 -1.61 2.94
CA ASP A 20 -31.17 -2.77 2.07
C ASP A 20 -29.81 -2.71 1.36
N PHE A 21 -29.03 -1.63 1.55
CA PHE A 21 -27.72 -1.50 0.91
C PHE A 21 -26.70 -2.43 1.58
N GLN A 22 -26.10 -3.31 0.81
CA GLN A 22 -24.99 -4.16 1.26
C GLN A 22 -23.94 -4.25 0.16
N ILE A 23 -22.66 -4.10 0.55
CA ILE A 23 -21.53 -4.25 -0.35
C ILE A 23 -20.43 -5.10 0.29
N THR A 24 -19.85 -5.99 -0.50
CA THR A 24 -18.64 -6.74 -0.13
C THR A 24 -17.50 -6.28 -1.01
N ILE A 25 -16.47 -5.70 -0.40
CA ILE A 25 -15.28 -5.17 -1.06
C ILE A 25 -14.14 -6.15 -0.84
N LYS A 26 -13.50 -6.62 -1.90
CA LYS A 26 -12.27 -7.40 -1.79
C LYS A 26 -11.13 -6.48 -1.36
N PHE A 27 -10.46 -6.84 -0.26
CA PHE A 27 -9.33 -6.09 0.29
C PHE A 27 -8.07 -6.95 0.23
N SER A 28 -7.05 -6.52 -0.52
CA SER A 28 -5.83 -7.30 -0.75
C SER A 28 -4.55 -6.57 -0.36
N ASN A 29 -3.56 -7.33 0.11
CA ASN A 29 -2.17 -6.90 0.27
C ASN A 29 -1.21 -8.11 0.39
N VAL A 30 0.10 -7.82 0.47
CA VAL A 30 1.17 -8.83 0.45
C VAL A 30 1.58 -9.35 1.82
N PHE A 31 1.08 -8.76 2.91
CA PHE A 31 1.59 -9.01 4.25
C PHE A 31 1.31 -10.43 4.76
N GLN A 32 2.25 -10.94 5.57
CA GLN A 32 2.17 -12.26 6.17
C GLN A 32 1.46 -12.20 7.54
N PRO A 33 0.82 -13.27 8.02
CA PRO A 33 0.05 -13.27 9.28
C PRO A 33 0.84 -12.86 10.53
N ALA A 34 2.17 -13.03 10.52
CA ALA A 34 3.03 -12.59 11.61
C ALA A 34 3.27 -11.08 11.61
N GLU A 35 3.12 -10.43 10.47
CA GLU A 35 3.37 -9.00 10.31
C GLU A 35 2.25 -8.17 10.95
N TRP A 36 2.66 -7.06 11.55
CA TRP A 36 1.74 -6.13 12.17
C TRP A 36 0.71 -5.56 11.17
N ASN A 37 1.13 -5.35 9.94
CA ASN A 37 0.30 -4.84 8.86
C ASN A 37 -0.84 -5.80 8.46
N TYR A 38 -0.60 -7.10 8.51
CA TYR A 38 -1.63 -8.11 8.29
C TYR A 38 -2.72 -8.00 9.36
N LYS A 39 -2.31 -7.98 10.63
CA LYS A 39 -3.24 -7.88 11.77
C LYS A 39 -4.03 -6.56 11.77
N ALA A 40 -3.39 -5.46 11.35
CA ALA A 40 -4.08 -4.19 11.19
C ALA A 40 -5.13 -4.22 10.07
N SER A 41 -4.86 -4.96 8.98
CA SER A 41 -5.83 -5.16 7.89
C SER A 41 -7.03 -6.01 8.31
N GLU A 42 -6.79 -7.08 9.09
CA GLU A 42 -7.89 -7.88 9.69
C GLU A 42 -8.73 -7.01 10.62
N TYR A 43 -8.07 -6.24 11.50
CA TYR A 43 -8.77 -5.34 12.42
C TYR A 43 -9.60 -4.27 11.68
N LEU A 44 -9.07 -3.71 10.60
CA LEU A 44 -9.81 -2.76 9.76
C LEU A 44 -11.07 -3.41 9.18
N ALA A 45 -10.97 -4.64 8.67
CA ALA A 45 -12.11 -5.36 8.12
C ALA A 45 -13.20 -5.60 9.16
N ASP A 46 -12.81 -6.04 10.36
CA ASP A 46 -13.73 -6.24 11.47
C ASP A 46 -14.39 -4.92 11.91
N LEU A 47 -13.58 -3.85 12.01
CA LEU A 47 -14.06 -2.53 12.43
C LEU A 47 -15.06 -1.92 11.44
N VAL A 48 -14.78 -2.02 10.14
CA VAL A 48 -15.69 -1.53 9.09
C VAL A 48 -17.01 -2.26 9.18
N LYS A 49 -16.98 -3.59 9.29
CA LYS A 49 -18.20 -4.38 9.44
C LYS A 49 -19.01 -4.00 10.68
N GLU A 50 -18.33 -3.80 11.82
CA GLU A 50 -18.97 -3.36 13.07
C GLU A 50 -19.58 -1.97 12.95
N LYS A 51 -18.84 -1.00 12.40
CA LYS A 51 -19.26 0.40 12.32
C LYS A 51 -20.37 0.65 11.30
N THR A 52 -20.55 -0.27 10.38
CA THR A 52 -21.59 -0.18 9.34
C THR A 52 -22.72 -1.18 9.57
N ASP A 53 -22.82 -1.77 10.77
CA ASP A 53 -23.81 -2.81 11.09
C ASP A 53 -23.87 -3.94 10.04
N GLY A 54 -22.73 -4.23 9.40
CA GLY A 54 -22.59 -5.25 8.37
C GLY A 54 -22.99 -4.81 6.96
N HIS A 55 -23.38 -3.56 6.76
CA HIS A 55 -23.69 -3.03 5.42
C HIS A 55 -22.48 -3.01 4.49
N ILE A 56 -21.29 -2.74 5.05
CA ILE A 56 -20.02 -2.84 4.33
C ILE A 56 -19.19 -3.97 4.92
N THR A 57 -18.77 -4.90 4.09
CA THR A 57 -17.88 -6.00 4.48
C THR A 57 -16.60 -5.93 3.65
N LEU A 58 -15.43 -5.89 4.30
CA LEU A 58 -14.15 -6.08 3.65
C LEU A 58 -13.79 -7.57 3.71
N GLU A 59 -13.75 -8.21 2.56
CA GLU A 59 -13.26 -9.59 2.43
C GLU A 59 -11.74 -9.55 2.24
N TYR A 60 -11.01 -9.77 3.36
CA TYR A 60 -9.57 -9.56 3.39
C TYR A 60 -8.77 -10.76 2.89
N TYR A 61 -7.81 -10.49 2.02
CA TYR A 61 -6.88 -11.44 1.40
C TYR A 61 -5.43 -10.95 1.57
N GLY A 62 -4.70 -11.49 2.51
CA GLY A 62 -3.27 -11.25 2.69
C GLY A 62 -2.41 -12.16 1.82
N GLN A 63 -1.09 -12.11 2.02
CA GLN A 63 -0.12 -13.05 1.45
C GLN A 63 -0.08 -13.12 -0.09
N ASN A 64 -0.48 -12.05 -0.77
CA ASN A 64 -0.57 -12.05 -2.24
C ASN A 64 -1.52 -13.14 -2.78
N GLN A 65 -2.61 -13.43 -2.05
CA GLN A 65 -3.62 -14.41 -2.50
C GLN A 65 -4.46 -13.90 -3.66
N LEU A 66 -4.62 -12.58 -3.75
CA LEU A 66 -5.22 -11.88 -4.88
C LEU A 66 -4.22 -10.85 -5.41
N ASP A 67 -4.62 -10.08 -6.41
CA ASP A 67 -3.78 -9.05 -7.03
C ASP A 67 -3.19 -8.09 -5.98
N CYS A 68 -1.90 -7.83 -6.11
CA CYS A 68 -1.12 -6.90 -5.29
C CYS A 68 -0.27 -6.03 -6.21
N TYR A 69 0.41 -5.03 -5.62
CA TYR A 69 1.32 -4.15 -6.37
C TYR A 69 0.57 -3.35 -7.45
N ALA A 70 1.12 -3.26 -8.65
CA ALA A 70 0.53 -2.53 -9.78
C ALA A 70 -0.84 -3.09 -10.20
N GLU A 71 -1.02 -4.41 -10.14
CA GLU A 71 -2.27 -5.08 -10.48
C GLU A 71 -3.39 -4.69 -9.50
N SER A 72 -3.09 -4.56 -8.20
CA SER A 72 -4.06 -4.08 -7.20
C SER A 72 -4.53 -2.65 -7.50
N VAL A 73 -3.61 -1.76 -7.90
CA VAL A 73 -3.94 -0.38 -8.31
C VAL A 73 -4.78 -0.39 -9.60
N ALA A 74 -4.46 -1.28 -10.54
CA ALA A 74 -5.23 -1.44 -11.76
C ALA A 74 -6.66 -1.93 -11.51
N GLN A 75 -6.91 -2.76 -10.48
CA GLN A 75 -8.28 -3.15 -10.10
C GLN A 75 -9.12 -1.93 -9.73
N ALA A 76 -8.60 -1.02 -8.90
CA ALA A 76 -9.30 0.21 -8.55
C ALA A 76 -9.51 1.12 -9.77
N HIS A 77 -8.46 1.33 -10.57
CA HIS A 77 -8.55 2.12 -11.81
C HIS A 77 -9.68 1.64 -12.73
N ASN A 78 -9.85 0.34 -12.86
CA ASN A 78 -10.87 -0.29 -13.71
C ASN A 78 -12.26 -0.36 -13.07
N GLY A 79 -12.47 0.22 -11.89
CA GLY A 79 -13.77 0.29 -11.21
C GLY A 79 -14.19 -1.02 -10.54
N ALA A 80 -13.25 -1.89 -10.21
CA ALA A 80 -13.58 -3.10 -9.44
C ALA A 80 -14.03 -2.73 -8.02
N VAL A 81 -14.91 -3.55 -7.43
CA VAL A 81 -15.27 -3.46 -6.00
C VAL A 81 -14.07 -3.97 -5.19
N TRP A 82 -13.06 -3.11 -5.07
CA TRP A 82 -11.72 -3.43 -4.63
C TRP A 82 -11.14 -2.38 -3.71
N MET A 83 -10.43 -2.83 -2.69
CA MET A 83 -9.59 -2.02 -1.82
C MET A 83 -8.18 -2.60 -1.82
N GLY A 84 -7.17 -1.74 -1.94
CA GLY A 84 -5.78 -2.11 -1.89
C GLY A 84 -5.01 -1.37 -0.79
N LEU A 85 -3.91 -1.96 -0.36
CA LEU A 85 -2.95 -1.34 0.58
C LEU A 85 -1.56 -1.48 -0.03
N GLU A 86 -1.16 -0.47 -0.84
CA GLU A 86 0.04 -0.56 -1.67
C GLU A 86 1.01 0.61 -1.46
N GLU A 87 2.21 0.40 -1.93
CA GLU A 87 3.27 1.41 -1.92
C GLU A 87 2.98 2.48 -2.99
N PRO A 88 3.02 3.78 -2.65
CA PRO A 88 2.51 4.84 -3.54
C PRO A 88 3.27 5.01 -4.85
N SER A 89 4.46 4.44 -5.03
CA SER A 89 5.16 4.48 -6.33
C SER A 89 4.41 3.72 -7.45
N TYR A 90 3.46 2.85 -7.11
CA TYR A 90 2.59 2.20 -8.12
C TYR A 90 1.53 3.14 -8.69
N PHE A 91 1.18 4.22 -7.97
CA PHE A 91 0.33 5.26 -8.54
C PHE A 91 1.05 6.11 -9.59
N ALA A 92 2.39 6.05 -9.63
CA ALA A 92 3.18 6.77 -10.60
C ALA A 92 3.00 6.28 -12.06
N ASP A 93 2.44 5.11 -12.26
CA ASP A 93 2.02 4.63 -13.58
C ASP A 93 0.87 5.46 -14.15
N TYR A 94 0.12 6.15 -13.29
CA TYR A 94 -0.98 7.05 -13.65
C TYR A 94 -0.56 8.53 -13.57
N ILE A 95 0.08 8.93 -12.47
CA ILE A 95 0.58 10.29 -12.27
C ILE A 95 2.02 10.22 -11.76
N GLY A 96 2.99 10.53 -12.63
CA GLY A 96 4.43 10.37 -12.38
C GLY A 96 4.96 11.08 -11.12
N ASP A 97 4.26 12.11 -10.64
CA ASP A 97 4.64 12.92 -9.47
C ASP A 97 4.63 12.09 -8.16
N TYR A 98 3.90 10.98 -8.10
CA TYR A 98 3.94 10.08 -6.95
C TYR A 98 5.33 9.51 -6.65
N ASN A 99 6.19 9.35 -7.66
CA ASN A 99 7.59 8.94 -7.44
C ASN A 99 8.38 9.95 -6.60
N VAL A 100 8.03 11.25 -6.65
CA VAL A 100 8.71 12.28 -5.88
C VAL A 100 8.34 12.16 -4.40
N LEU A 101 7.08 11.84 -4.08
CA LEU A 101 6.58 11.75 -2.71
C LEU A 101 7.22 10.62 -1.89
N VAL A 102 7.73 9.60 -2.56
CA VAL A 102 8.35 8.43 -1.92
C VAL A 102 9.78 8.19 -2.39
N GLY A 103 10.43 9.24 -2.89
CA GLY A 103 11.82 9.18 -3.35
C GLY A 103 12.80 8.74 -2.26
N PRO A 104 13.94 8.10 -2.62
CA PRO A 104 14.93 7.68 -1.65
C PRO A 104 15.58 8.87 -0.95
N MET A 105 15.89 8.71 0.35
CA MET A 105 16.54 9.72 1.22
C MET A 105 15.71 11.01 1.41
N LEU A 106 14.43 11.01 1.11
CA LEU A 106 13.59 12.21 1.17
C LEU A 106 13.23 12.61 2.60
N TYR A 107 12.91 11.64 3.45
CA TYR A 107 12.44 11.86 4.82
C TYR A 107 13.45 11.37 5.85
N LYS A 108 13.61 12.12 6.94
CA LYS A 108 14.45 11.75 8.09
C LYS A 108 13.66 11.03 9.18
N ASN A 109 12.36 11.25 9.24
CA ASN A 109 11.47 10.69 10.24
C ASN A 109 10.01 10.72 9.78
N ASN A 110 9.13 10.02 10.52
CA ASN A 110 7.70 9.96 10.22
C ASN A 110 7.00 11.33 10.32
N ALA A 111 7.48 12.24 11.18
CA ALA A 111 6.85 13.56 11.30
C ALA A 111 7.03 14.41 10.05
N GLU A 112 8.21 14.36 9.42
CA GLU A 112 8.45 15.00 8.12
C GLU A 112 7.58 14.38 7.01
N TYR A 113 7.47 13.06 6.98
CA TYR A 113 6.59 12.36 6.04
C TYR A 113 5.13 12.77 6.23
N ASN A 114 4.60 12.68 7.45
CA ASN A 114 3.21 13.02 7.74
C ASN A 114 2.90 14.49 7.39
N ALA A 115 3.81 15.41 7.67
CA ALA A 115 3.63 16.82 7.32
C ALA A 115 3.51 17.05 5.79
N VAL A 116 4.18 16.24 4.98
CA VAL A 116 4.03 16.27 3.52
C VAL A 116 2.71 15.63 3.11
N MET A 117 2.34 14.47 3.70
CA MET A 117 1.08 13.79 3.39
C MET A 117 -0.15 14.64 3.73
N ASP A 118 -0.07 15.47 4.77
CA ASP A 118 -1.13 16.40 5.17
C ASP A 118 -1.19 17.68 4.31
N SER A 119 -0.24 17.87 3.39
CA SER A 119 -0.16 19.09 2.58
C SER A 119 -1.23 19.15 1.49
N ASP A 120 -1.56 20.39 1.08
CA ASP A 120 -2.49 20.61 -0.03
C ASP A 120 -1.96 20.03 -1.35
N ILE A 121 -0.64 19.96 -1.52
CA ILE A 121 -0.02 19.33 -2.72
C ILE A 121 -0.44 17.86 -2.84
N VAL A 122 -0.41 17.10 -1.73
CA VAL A 122 -0.81 15.68 -1.76
C VAL A 122 -2.31 15.53 -1.91
N LYS A 123 -3.12 16.41 -1.29
CA LYS A 123 -4.58 16.44 -1.47
C LYS A 123 -4.95 16.70 -2.92
N ASP A 124 -4.39 17.75 -3.53
CA ASP A 124 -4.64 18.08 -4.94
C ASP A 124 -4.24 16.92 -5.87
N LEU A 125 -3.11 16.25 -5.56
CA LEU A 125 -2.64 15.11 -6.33
C LEU A 125 -3.60 13.90 -6.20
N ASN A 126 -4.10 13.63 -5.01
CA ASN A 126 -5.06 12.56 -4.75
C ASN A 126 -6.43 12.87 -5.40
N GLU A 127 -6.90 14.13 -5.37
CA GLU A 127 -8.11 14.55 -6.07
C GLU A 127 -7.99 14.37 -7.59
N LYS A 128 -6.81 14.68 -8.13
CA LYS A 128 -6.51 14.43 -9.54
C LYS A 128 -6.50 12.94 -9.87
N LEU A 129 -5.91 12.11 -9.01
CA LEU A 129 -5.88 10.65 -9.19
C LEU A 129 -7.29 10.06 -9.18
N ALA A 130 -8.14 10.52 -8.28
CA ALA A 130 -9.55 10.12 -8.22
C ALA A 130 -10.32 10.55 -9.48
N SER A 131 -10.24 11.81 -9.85
CA SER A 131 -11.02 12.37 -10.95
C SER A 131 -10.58 11.93 -12.35
N GLU A 132 -9.27 11.75 -12.58
CA GLU A 132 -8.73 11.39 -13.89
C GLU A 132 -8.51 9.87 -14.06
N HIS A 133 -8.32 9.15 -12.94
CA HIS A 133 -7.91 7.74 -12.98
C HIS A 133 -8.76 6.81 -12.12
N ASN A 134 -9.87 7.29 -11.56
CA ASN A 134 -10.80 6.48 -10.76
C ASN A 134 -10.17 5.77 -9.55
N ILE A 135 -9.12 6.35 -8.96
CA ILE A 135 -8.44 5.80 -7.78
C ILE A 135 -8.58 6.77 -6.62
N HIS A 136 -9.37 6.40 -5.62
CA HIS A 136 -9.58 7.16 -4.39
C HIS A 136 -8.60 6.73 -3.30
N VAL A 137 -7.79 7.65 -2.82
CA VAL A 137 -6.86 7.41 -1.70
C VAL A 137 -7.56 7.72 -0.39
N LEU A 138 -7.74 6.70 0.46
CA LEU A 138 -8.43 6.79 1.75
C LEU A 138 -7.49 7.19 2.90
N ASP A 139 -6.24 6.70 2.88
CA ASP A 139 -5.23 7.01 3.90
C ASP A 139 -3.81 6.92 3.33
N THR A 140 -2.96 7.85 3.77
CA THR A 140 -1.56 7.95 3.38
C THR A 140 -0.58 7.70 4.54
N HIS A 141 -1.06 7.50 5.76
CA HIS A 141 -0.26 7.51 7.00
C HIS A 141 0.15 6.13 7.49
N PHE A 142 -0.19 5.07 6.75
CA PHE A 142 0.16 3.71 7.13
C PHE A 142 1.66 3.47 6.93
N SER A 143 2.47 3.74 7.96
CA SER A 143 3.92 3.56 7.93
C SER A 143 4.39 2.54 8.96
N PHE A 144 5.46 1.79 8.61
CA PHE A 144 6.05 0.73 9.44
C PHE A 144 7.58 0.82 9.51
N GLY A 145 8.08 2.04 9.60
CA GLY A 145 9.49 2.37 9.81
C GLY A 145 10.23 2.72 8.53
N PHE A 146 11.54 2.51 8.53
CA PHE A 146 12.39 2.80 7.40
C PHE A 146 12.93 1.51 6.78
N ARG A 147 13.14 1.55 5.48
CA ARG A 147 13.73 0.45 4.71
C ARG A 147 15.23 0.55 4.71
N SER A 148 15.87 -0.57 4.90
CA SER A 148 17.32 -0.74 4.97
C SER A 148 17.77 -1.91 4.11
N VAL A 149 19.06 -1.99 3.83
CA VAL A 149 19.67 -3.08 3.06
C VAL A 149 19.90 -4.27 3.98
N CYS A 150 19.28 -5.41 3.66
CA CYS A 150 19.38 -6.66 4.39
C CYS A 150 20.09 -7.71 3.51
N THR A 151 21.26 -8.20 3.94
CA THR A 151 22.10 -9.11 3.17
C THR A 151 22.71 -10.21 4.04
N ASN A 152 23.37 -11.18 3.40
CA ASN A 152 24.19 -12.17 4.06
C ASN A 152 25.68 -11.72 4.24
N LYS A 153 26.04 -10.57 3.69
CA LYS A 153 27.39 -9.96 3.78
C LYS A 153 27.32 -8.64 4.54
N VAL A 154 28.47 -8.21 5.08
CA VAL A 154 28.57 -6.88 5.69
C VAL A 154 28.64 -5.83 4.58
N VAL A 155 27.81 -4.79 4.67
CA VAL A 155 27.77 -3.65 3.76
C VAL A 155 28.01 -2.39 4.57
N GLU A 156 29.14 -1.73 4.36
CA GLU A 156 29.54 -0.49 5.04
C GLU A 156 29.51 0.73 4.11
N LYS A 157 29.60 0.47 2.80
CA LYS A 157 29.58 1.49 1.75
C LYS A 157 28.90 0.94 0.48
N PRO A 158 28.45 1.80 -0.43
CA PRO A 158 27.79 1.35 -1.67
C PRO A 158 28.60 0.36 -2.50
N ALA A 159 29.93 0.53 -2.54
CA ALA A 159 30.81 -0.38 -3.29
C ALA A 159 30.76 -1.84 -2.81
N ASP A 160 30.33 -2.09 -1.57
CA ASP A 160 30.22 -3.44 -1.01
C ASP A 160 29.00 -4.19 -1.56
N LEU A 161 28.08 -3.48 -2.22
CA LEU A 161 26.92 -4.03 -2.94
C LEU A 161 27.27 -4.52 -4.35
N ASN A 162 28.45 -4.16 -4.88
CA ASN A 162 28.85 -4.59 -6.20
C ASN A 162 28.91 -6.11 -6.31
N GLY A 163 28.25 -6.67 -7.33
CA GLY A 163 28.17 -8.10 -7.58
C GLY A 163 27.16 -8.85 -6.71
N LEU A 164 26.41 -8.16 -5.84
CA LEU A 164 25.26 -8.75 -5.15
C LEU A 164 24.01 -8.65 -6.00
N ILE A 165 23.17 -9.69 -5.95
CA ILE A 165 21.83 -9.70 -6.52
C ILE A 165 20.86 -9.40 -5.38
N MET A 166 20.18 -8.27 -5.45
CA MET A 166 19.26 -7.82 -4.41
C MET A 166 17.82 -7.86 -4.91
N ARG A 167 16.95 -8.51 -4.15
CA ARG A 167 15.52 -8.42 -4.44
C ARG A 167 15.05 -6.98 -4.32
N SER A 168 14.28 -6.56 -5.29
CA SER A 168 13.51 -5.31 -5.31
C SER A 168 12.02 -5.60 -5.41
N THR A 169 11.17 -4.64 -5.04
CA THR A 169 9.79 -4.64 -5.51
C THR A 169 9.77 -4.41 -7.02
N GLU A 170 8.64 -4.65 -7.66
CA GLU A 170 8.49 -4.49 -9.12
C GLU A 170 8.40 -3.03 -9.58
N SER A 171 8.26 -2.08 -8.64
CA SER A 171 8.24 -0.65 -8.97
C SER A 171 9.57 -0.19 -9.57
N PRO A 172 9.55 0.53 -10.71
CA PRO A 172 10.74 1.08 -11.36
C PRO A 172 11.60 1.96 -10.45
N LEU A 173 10.99 2.69 -9.50
CA LEU A 173 11.68 3.51 -8.51
C LEU A 173 12.64 2.68 -7.65
N PHE A 174 12.16 1.54 -7.13
CA PHE A 174 12.96 0.66 -6.28
C PHE A 174 14.03 -0.08 -7.08
N VAL A 175 13.70 -0.58 -8.26
CA VAL A 175 14.66 -1.21 -9.19
C VAL A 175 15.82 -0.25 -9.49
N LYS A 176 15.51 1.00 -9.82
CA LYS A 176 16.51 2.03 -10.11
C LYS A 176 17.34 2.37 -8.88
N THR A 177 16.73 2.42 -7.70
CA THR A 177 17.44 2.69 -6.45
C THR A 177 18.48 1.60 -6.15
N ILE A 178 18.11 0.32 -6.25
CA ILE A 178 19.05 -0.80 -6.08
C ILE A 178 20.22 -0.71 -7.07
N THR A 179 19.92 -0.38 -8.33
CA THR A 179 20.96 -0.17 -9.36
C THR A 179 21.90 0.98 -8.99
N CYS A 180 21.36 2.10 -8.52
CA CYS A 180 22.16 3.26 -8.11
C CYS A 180 23.01 2.98 -6.86
N LEU A 181 22.56 2.09 -5.99
CA LEU A 181 23.33 1.62 -4.84
C LEU A 181 24.48 0.68 -5.23
N GLY A 182 24.53 0.20 -6.48
CA GLY A 182 25.60 -0.64 -7.01
C GLY A 182 25.31 -2.14 -7.05
N ALA A 183 24.11 -2.58 -6.62
CA ALA A 183 23.69 -3.98 -6.73
C ALA A 183 22.95 -4.25 -8.04
N THR A 184 22.80 -5.53 -8.37
CA THR A 184 21.93 -6.00 -9.46
C THR A 184 20.52 -6.23 -8.91
N PRO A 185 19.50 -5.49 -9.35
CA PRO A 185 18.14 -5.71 -8.89
C PRO A 185 17.52 -6.98 -9.49
N SER A 186 16.74 -7.70 -8.69
CA SER A 186 15.88 -8.80 -9.12
C SER A 186 14.45 -8.49 -8.65
N ALA A 187 13.62 -8.00 -9.56
CA ALA A 187 12.24 -7.62 -9.26
C ALA A 187 11.38 -8.86 -9.09
N MET A 188 10.72 -8.96 -7.95
CA MET A 188 9.80 -10.06 -7.63
C MET A 188 8.93 -9.71 -6.43
N SER A 189 7.82 -10.43 -6.24
CA SER A 189 6.98 -10.32 -5.06
C SER A 189 7.77 -10.64 -3.78
N PHE A 190 7.26 -10.19 -2.62
CA PHE A 190 7.95 -10.52 -1.36
C PHE A 190 7.80 -11.99 -0.97
N THR A 191 6.71 -12.63 -1.36
CA THR A 191 6.49 -14.07 -1.14
C THR A 191 7.52 -14.93 -1.89
N GLU A 192 7.88 -14.54 -3.11
CA GLU A 192 8.94 -15.19 -3.90
C GLU A 192 10.34 -14.91 -3.34
N CYS A 193 10.55 -13.72 -2.76
CA CYS A 193 11.83 -13.31 -2.20
C CYS A 193 12.36 -14.28 -1.14
N LEU A 194 11.51 -14.78 -0.24
CA LEU A 194 11.92 -15.71 0.81
C LEU A 194 12.48 -17.02 0.21
N SER A 195 11.82 -17.56 -0.81
CA SER A 195 12.29 -18.73 -1.54
C SER A 195 13.57 -18.47 -2.32
N ALA A 196 13.68 -17.29 -2.94
CA ALA A 196 14.86 -16.87 -3.69
C ALA A 196 16.08 -16.69 -2.78
N MET A 197 15.92 -16.15 -1.57
CA MET A 197 16.98 -16.08 -0.56
C MET A 197 17.40 -17.48 -0.06
N SER A 198 16.42 -18.34 0.20
CA SER A 198 16.67 -19.71 0.66
C SER A 198 17.47 -20.54 -0.35
N SER A 199 17.20 -20.36 -1.64
CA SER A 199 17.90 -21.03 -2.75
C SER A 199 19.17 -20.33 -3.21
N GLY A 200 19.49 -19.15 -2.66
CA GLY A 200 20.66 -18.37 -3.04
C GLY A 200 20.55 -17.68 -4.40
N VAL A 201 19.34 -17.52 -4.94
CA VAL A 201 19.09 -16.75 -6.18
C VAL A 201 19.30 -15.27 -5.96
N VAL A 202 18.99 -14.76 -4.77
CA VAL A 202 19.30 -13.41 -4.34
C VAL A 202 20.15 -13.41 -3.07
N ASP A 203 21.05 -12.43 -2.94
CA ASP A 203 21.94 -12.25 -1.78
C ASP A 203 21.26 -11.51 -0.62
N GLY A 204 20.11 -10.90 -0.88
CA GLY A 204 19.37 -10.13 0.11
C GLY A 204 18.23 -9.33 -0.50
N PHE A 205 17.69 -8.43 0.30
CA PHE A 205 16.61 -7.53 -0.09
C PHE A 205 16.77 -6.16 0.61
N GLU A 206 16.03 -5.18 0.16
CA GLU A 206 15.81 -3.96 0.90
C GLU A 206 14.39 -3.99 1.51
N GLY A 207 14.27 -3.59 2.77
CA GLY A 207 13.00 -3.64 3.49
C GLY A 207 13.10 -3.12 4.92
N SER A 208 11.95 -3.10 5.60
CA SER A 208 11.90 -2.67 7.00
C SER A 208 12.48 -3.74 7.95
N ILE A 209 12.98 -3.30 9.09
CA ILE A 209 13.47 -4.21 10.12
C ILE A 209 12.35 -5.05 10.71
N SER A 210 11.13 -4.51 10.80
CA SER A 210 9.95 -5.28 11.22
C SER A 210 9.66 -6.43 10.26
N THR A 211 9.62 -6.16 8.95
CA THR A 211 9.44 -7.21 7.94
C THR A 211 10.54 -8.28 8.03
N LEU A 212 11.81 -7.87 8.16
CA LEU A 212 12.93 -8.81 8.34
C LEU A 212 12.68 -9.78 9.51
N LYS A 213 12.20 -9.25 10.64
CA LYS A 213 11.93 -10.01 11.85
C LYS A 213 10.68 -10.88 11.71
N ASP A 214 9.57 -10.28 11.32
CA ASP A 214 8.25 -10.92 11.41
C ASP A 214 8.06 -12.02 10.36
N THR A 215 8.75 -11.94 9.23
CA THR A 215 8.71 -12.96 8.17
C THR A 215 9.79 -14.06 8.32
N GLY A 216 10.68 -13.92 9.29
CA GLY A 216 11.80 -14.85 9.45
C GLY A 216 12.92 -14.68 8.42
N ALA A 217 12.90 -13.61 7.62
CA ALA A 217 13.92 -13.34 6.60
C ALA A 217 15.33 -13.18 7.18
N TYR A 218 15.46 -12.89 8.48
CA TYR A 218 16.75 -12.85 9.20
C TYR A 218 17.48 -14.19 9.20
N GLU A 219 16.82 -15.30 8.95
CA GLU A 219 17.47 -16.60 8.85
C GLU A 219 18.38 -16.68 7.62
N TYR A 220 18.03 -15.97 6.57
CA TYR A 220 18.76 -15.91 5.30
C TYR A 220 19.68 -14.68 5.21
N THR A 221 19.24 -13.52 5.71
CA THR A 221 19.97 -12.26 5.66
C THR A 221 20.36 -11.80 7.06
N LYS A 222 21.55 -12.16 7.49
CA LYS A 222 22.03 -11.99 8.88
C LYS A 222 22.67 -10.64 9.17
N LYS A 223 22.75 -9.74 8.16
CA LYS A 223 23.38 -8.44 8.25
C LYS A 223 22.40 -7.36 7.76
N VAL A 224 22.39 -6.26 8.46
CA VAL A 224 21.61 -5.08 8.09
C VAL A 224 22.55 -3.88 8.01
N ALA A 225 22.60 -3.24 6.86
CA ALA A 225 23.14 -1.91 6.73
C ALA A 225 21.97 -0.93 6.93
N ASN A 226 21.97 -0.22 8.05
CA ASN A 226 20.88 0.67 8.43
C ASN A 226 20.91 1.95 7.58
N THR A 227 20.58 1.81 6.32
CA THR A 227 20.63 2.89 5.32
C THR A 227 19.46 3.86 5.44
N ASN A 228 18.32 3.41 5.96
CA ASN A 228 17.09 4.20 6.11
C ASN A 228 16.74 4.99 4.84
N HIS A 229 16.94 4.37 3.68
CA HIS A 229 16.88 5.03 2.38
C HIS A 229 15.48 5.28 1.85
N PHE A 230 14.46 4.57 2.38
CA PHE A 230 13.05 4.84 2.12
C PHE A 230 12.24 4.82 3.41
N ILE A 231 11.16 5.59 3.46
CA ILE A 231 10.11 5.30 4.43
C ILE A 231 9.36 4.05 3.97
N ALA A 232 9.08 3.14 4.90
CA ALA A 232 8.24 1.98 4.62
C ALA A 232 6.77 2.38 4.83
N THR A 233 6.07 2.63 3.76
CA THR A 233 4.68 3.10 3.80
C THR A 233 3.80 2.28 2.87
N ARG A 234 2.50 2.34 3.14
CA ARG A 234 1.43 1.86 2.27
C ARG A 234 0.29 2.87 2.31
N TRP A 235 -0.38 3.01 1.19
CA TRP A 235 -1.56 3.85 1.09
C TRP A 235 -2.79 2.96 0.88
N LEU A 236 -3.83 3.27 1.62
CA LEU A 236 -5.11 2.61 1.48
C LEU A 236 -5.89 3.30 0.38
N PHE A 237 -6.42 2.55 -0.56
CA PHE A 237 -7.14 3.10 -1.71
C PHE A 237 -8.22 2.15 -2.20
N MET A 238 -9.16 2.69 -2.99
CA MET A 238 -10.22 1.95 -3.67
C MET A 238 -10.62 2.66 -4.97
N ALA A 239 -11.54 2.07 -5.73
CA ALA A 239 -12.10 2.75 -6.89
C ALA A 239 -12.95 3.95 -6.45
N GLU A 240 -12.83 5.10 -7.14
CA GLU A 240 -13.65 6.29 -6.87
C GLU A 240 -15.14 6.01 -7.07
N ASP A 241 -15.51 5.29 -8.14
CA ASP A 241 -16.91 4.89 -8.41
C ASP A 241 -17.53 4.02 -7.31
N VAL A 242 -16.71 3.32 -6.52
CA VAL A 242 -17.16 2.48 -5.40
C VAL A 242 -17.22 3.29 -4.10
N TYR A 243 -16.39 4.33 -4.00
CA TYR A 243 -16.35 5.23 -2.85
C TYR A 243 -17.56 6.18 -2.82
N GLN A 244 -18.02 6.67 -4.01
CA GLN A 244 -19.18 7.58 -4.15
C GLN A 244 -20.51 6.87 -3.86
#